data_466b02c1ef9c9490637ea9b70639af4d
#
_entry.id   466b02c1ef9c9490637ea9b70639af4d
#
_cell.length_a   1.000
_cell.length_b   1.000
_cell.length_c   1.000
_cell.angle_alpha   90.00
_cell.angle_beta   90.00
_cell.angle_gamma   90.00
#
_symmetry.space_group_name_H-M   'P 1'
#
loop_
_entity.id
_entity.type
_entity.pdbx_description
1 polymer ?
#
loop_
_entity_poly.entity_id
_entity_poly.type
_entity_poly.pdbx_seq_one_letter_code
_entity_poly.pdbx_strand_id
1 'polypeptide(L)'
;MKIRSQKTLSIITLIVLFFSFTFADEALSKTIKKTPQTKPTQATPSKKKVEPAKEVPSQQTTQGPLQCDAQSAVLMDGLTGEILYEQSPDQRIPPASFVKVLTLYLIFDAIRAGQLKMEDMVTVSEKAWKTQGSKMFIKVGERVKVEDLVKGIAIASGNDACIALAEHLAGSEEVFASKMNEKAKTLGMKNSQFKNSHGMPSDDQYTTAMDMALLSRLYIDDHSGALAIHSTTEFEYNGIKQGNRNILLQKNIGVDGLKTGHIEESGYHLLATAKRDGQRMIAVVMGCDKVKKRAPETQKLLEYGFKNFSTVEAVKKGASFGPLKVKRGKLDQVSLAASEDGRVTVPKGKENLVSAIPQLPAFVSAPIQKGQVLAKVLIQKEGKTIKEVNLFAQIDVQKSLIPPWPILVGGILGLVLLCVIGLWFFRRPPRRKL
;
A
#
# COMPACT_ATOMS: atom_id res chain seq x y z
N MET A 1 -4.37 -44.49 52.22
CA MET A 1 -4.19 -43.74 53.49
C MET A 1 -4.25 -42.27 53.10
N LYS A 2 -5.41 -41.61 53.11
CA LYS A 2 -5.89 -40.65 54.11
C LYS A 2 -4.79 -39.68 54.53
N ILE A 3 -4.84 -38.34 54.43
CA ILE A 3 -5.90 -37.42 54.88
C ILE A 3 -5.57 -35.98 54.40
N ARG A 4 -6.55 -35.25 53.88
CA ARG A 4 -7.09 -33.90 54.20
C ARG A 4 -6.10 -32.71 54.22
N SER A 5 -6.35 -31.68 53.42
CA SER A 5 -7.37 -30.59 53.62
C SER A 5 -6.82 -29.40 54.39
N GLN A 6 -6.71 -28.23 53.78
CA GLN A 6 -7.60 -27.13 54.22
C GLN A 6 -7.42 -25.89 53.31
N LYS A 7 -8.56 -25.28 53.08
CA LYS A 7 -8.83 -24.04 52.39
C LYS A 7 -8.40 -22.85 53.25
N THR A 8 -7.88 -21.82 52.63
CA THR A 8 -8.08 -20.46 53.15
C THR A 8 -8.46 -19.52 52.04
N LEU A 9 -9.68 -19.08 52.17
CA LEU A 9 -10.41 -18.06 51.40
C LEU A 9 -9.93 -16.70 51.90
N SER A 10 -9.50 -15.79 51.04
CA SER A 10 -9.42 -14.36 51.36
C SER A 10 -10.14 -13.56 50.30
N ILE A 11 -11.21 -13.01 50.79
CA ILE A 11 -12.09 -12.04 50.13
C ILE A 11 -11.36 -10.71 50.18
N ILE A 12 -11.10 -10.10 49.00
CA ILE A 12 -10.83 -8.66 48.90
C ILE A 12 -11.92 -8.02 48.05
N THR A 13 -12.62 -7.14 48.74
CA THR A 13 -13.78 -6.38 48.40
C THR A 13 -13.57 -5.48 47.18
N LEU A 14 -14.46 -5.61 46.23
CA LEU A 14 -14.62 -4.76 45.06
C LEU A 14 -15.34 -3.47 45.45
N ILE A 15 -14.72 -2.31 45.32
CA ILE A 15 -15.41 -1.01 45.39
C ILE A 15 -15.59 -0.51 43.96
N VAL A 16 -16.84 -0.59 43.51
CA VAL A 16 -17.32 0.03 42.26
C VAL A 16 -17.89 1.40 42.64
N LEU A 17 -17.30 2.48 42.19
CA LEU A 17 -17.88 3.80 42.23
C LEU A 17 -18.59 4.08 40.90
N PHE A 18 -19.92 3.97 40.96
CA PHE A 18 -20.83 4.50 39.97
C PHE A 18 -20.93 6.02 40.14
N PHE A 19 -20.61 6.76 39.10
CA PHE A 19 -21.06 8.13 38.95
C PHE A 19 -22.14 8.17 37.87
N SER A 20 -23.39 8.24 38.37
CA SER A 20 -24.55 8.54 37.55
C SER A 20 -24.66 10.07 37.42
N PHE A 21 -24.70 10.60 36.22
CA PHE A 21 -25.23 11.93 35.96
C PHE A 21 -26.47 11.79 35.10
N THR A 22 -27.59 11.93 35.78
CA THR A 22 -28.89 12.18 35.17
C THR A 22 -28.99 13.66 34.83
N PHE A 23 -29.36 14.02 33.62
CA PHE A 23 -30.00 15.28 33.32
C PHE A 23 -31.33 15.02 32.62
N ALA A 24 -32.30 15.70 33.17
CA ALA A 24 -33.71 15.57 32.95
C ALA A 24 -34.16 16.15 31.60
N ASP A 25 -35.19 15.51 31.08
CA ASP A 25 -36.11 16.02 30.06
C ASP A 25 -36.78 17.33 30.56
N GLU A 26 -36.89 18.28 29.64
CA GLU A 26 -38.01 19.19 29.63
C GLU A 26 -38.52 19.40 28.21
N ALA A 27 -39.67 18.81 28.02
CA ALA A 27 -40.52 19.05 26.86
C ALA A 27 -41.22 20.41 27.01
N LEU A 28 -41.23 21.22 25.97
CA LEU A 28 -42.29 22.21 25.80
C LEU A 28 -42.77 22.25 24.34
N SER A 29 -43.99 21.78 24.20
CA SER A 29 -44.87 21.84 23.05
C SER A 29 -45.54 23.25 22.93
N LYS A 30 -45.98 23.56 21.72
CA LYS A 30 -46.88 24.61 21.22
C LYS A 30 -46.15 25.77 20.51
N THR A 31 -46.55 26.23 19.33
CA THR A 31 -47.89 26.36 18.72
C THR A 31 -47.71 26.78 17.27
N ILE A 32 -48.49 26.18 16.39
CA ILE A 32 -48.67 26.58 15.00
C ILE A 32 -49.37 27.92 14.90
N LYS A 33 -48.80 28.88 14.14
CA LYS A 33 -49.60 29.98 13.51
C LYS A 33 -49.24 30.14 12.07
N LYS A 34 -50.28 30.09 11.24
CA LYS A 34 -50.31 30.29 9.80
C LYS A 34 -50.21 31.77 9.41
N THR A 35 -49.46 32.03 8.35
CA THR A 35 -49.65 32.93 7.18
C THR A 35 -49.62 34.46 7.42
N PRO A 36 -49.16 35.34 6.47
CA PRO A 36 -49.49 35.27 5.04
C PRO A 36 -48.30 35.49 4.05
N GLN A 37 -48.61 35.12 2.82
CA GLN A 37 -47.81 35.36 1.61
C GLN A 37 -47.67 36.85 1.26
N THR A 38 -46.47 37.29 0.90
CA THR A 38 -46.25 38.49 0.11
C THR A 38 -45.26 38.18 -1.01
N LYS A 39 -45.60 38.73 -2.21
CA LYS A 39 -44.98 38.56 -3.52
C LYS A 39 -43.51 39.01 -3.55
N PRO A 40 -42.73 38.51 -4.53
CA PRO A 40 -41.27 38.75 -4.58
C PRO A 40 -40.97 40.12 -5.20
N THR A 41 -40.10 40.87 -4.49
CA THR A 41 -39.44 42.05 -5.06
C THR A 41 -38.08 41.63 -5.57
N GLN A 42 -37.81 41.89 -6.83
CA GLN A 42 -36.51 41.70 -7.47
C GLN A 42 -35.45 42.57 -6.77
N ALA A 43 -34.42 41.96 -6.27
CA ALA A 43 -33.18 42.61 -5.84
C ALA A 43 -32.03 42.07 -6.66
N THR A 44 -31.37 42.93 -7.39
CA THR A 44 -30.17 42.75 -8.20
C THR A 44 -29.01 42.22 -7.35
N PRO A 45 -28.27 41.19 -7.76
CA PRO A 45 -27.14 40.72 -7.00
C PRO A 45 -25.92 41.63 -7.15
N SER A 46 -25.50 42.25 -6.07
CA SER A 46 -24.20 42.90 -5.92
C SER A 46 -23.06 41.88 -6.06
N LYS A 47 -22.21 42.09 -7.06
CA LYS A 47 -20.99 41.31 -7.28
C LYS A 47 -20.00 41.54 -6.12
N LYS A 48 -19.96 40.66 -5.13
CA LYS A 48 -18.82 40.52 -4.24
C LYS A 48 -17.70 39.81 -5.02
N LYS A 49 -16.61 40.55 -5.25
CA LYS A 49 -15.36 40.08 -5.80
C LYS A 49 -14.78 39.03 -4.84
N VAL A 50 -14.84 37.76 -5.21
CA VAL A 50 -14.13 36.68 -4.52
C VAL A 50 -12.69 36.79 -4.93
N GLU A 51 -11.79 37.07 -3.99
CA GLU A 51 -10.34 36.92 -4.19
C GLU A 51 -10.03 35.45 -4.53
N PRO A 52 -9.20 35.20 -5.55
CA PRO A 52 -8.82 33.83 -5.87
C PRO A 52 -7.98 33.25 -4.72
N ALA A 53 -8.39 32.08 -4.24
CA ALA A 53 -7.61 31.25 -3.33
C ALA A 53 -6.20 31.06 -3.91
N LYS A 54 -5.17 31.26 -3.08
CA LYS A 54 -3.78 30.99 -3.45
C LYS A 54 -3.67 29.54 -3.94
N GLU A 55 -3.40 29.40 -5.23
CA GLU A 55 -3.02 28.12 -5.83
C GLU A 55 -1.80 27.57 -5.10
N VAL A 56 -1.95 26.39 -4.54
CA VAL A 56 -0.82 25.54 -4.14
C VAL A 56 -0.05 25.26 -5.44
N PRO A 57 1.28 25.47 -5.49
CA PRO A 57 2.03 25.23 -6.73
C PRO A 57 1.87 23.75 -7.10
N SER A 58 1.10 23.48 -8.14
CA SER A 58 1.12 22.20 -8.84
C SER A 58 2.58 22.00 -9.30
N GLN A 59 3.18 20.88 -8.92
CA GLN A 59 4.47 20.48 -9.45
C GLN A 59 4.35 20.50 -10.96
N GLN A 60 5.07 21.39 -11.62
CA GLN A 60 5.18 21.44 -13.07
C GLN A 60 5.80 20.11 -13.52
N THR A 61 4.96 19.15 -13.86
CA THR A 61 5.35 18.08 -14.76
C THR A 61 5.71 18.74 -16.07
N THR A 62 6.95 18.60 -16.48
CA THR A 62 7.44 19.07 -17.78
C THR A 62 6.61 18.37 -18.86
N GLN A 63 5.53 19.02 -19.29
CA GLN A 63 4.76 18.57 -20.44
C GLN A 63 5.66 18.72 -21.67
N GLY A 64 6.36 17.65 -22.02
CA GLY A 64 6.97 17.52 -23.35
C GLY A 64 5.88 17.32 -24.41
N PRO A 65 6.23 17.36 -25.71
CA PRO A 65 5.27 17.26 -26.81
C PRO A 65 4.65 15.86 -26.96
N LEU A 66 4.62 15.06 -25.89
CA LEU A 66 4.05 13.72 -25.89
C LEU A 66 2.51 13.81 -25.78
N GLN A 67 1.81 13.46 -26.84
CA GLN A 67 0.36 13.31 -26.84
C GLN A 67 0.00 11.86 -27.10
N CYS A 68 -0.91 11.30 -26.31
CA CYS A 68 -1.42 9.94 -26.48
C CYS A 68 -2.76 9.97 -27.25
N ASP A 69 -2.88 9.17 -28.31
CA ASP A 69 -4.13 9.03 -29.07
C ASP A 69 -5.09 8.06 -28.36
N ALA A 70 -5.60 8.53 -27.21
CA ALA A 70 -6.52 7.83 -26.33
C ALA A 70 -7.33 8.85 -25.52
N GLN A 71 -8.43 8.41 -24.90
CA GLN A 71 -9.25 9.29 -24.05
C GLN A 71 -8.52 9.62 -22.74
N SER A 72 -7.83 8.65 -22.16
CA SER A 72 -7.10 8.82 -20.91
C SER A 72 -5.83 8.01 -20.92
N ALA A 73 -4.74 8.55 -20.35
CA ALA A 73 -3.48 7.86 -20.25
C ALA A 73 -2.67 8.29 -19.01
N VAL A 74 -1.95 7.35 -18.42
CA VAL A 74 -1.03 7.57 -17.31
C VAL A 74 0.24 6.76 -17.54
N LEU A 75 1.40 7.38 -17.28
CA LEU A 75 2.67 6.69 -17.13
C LEU A 75 3.18 6.92 -15.69
N MET A 76 3.49 5.85 -15.02
CA MET A 76 3.99 5.84 -13.64
C MET A 76 5.33 5.10 -13.56
N ASP A 77 6.26 5.60 -12.76
CA ASP A 77 7.38 4.80 -12.28
C ASP A 77 6.85 3.75 -11.28
N GLY A 78 6.92 2.48 -11.65
CA GLY A 78 6.36 1.39 -10.84
C GLY A 78 7.06 1.18 -9.50
N LEU A 79 8.30 1.66 -9.33
CA LEU A 79 9.05 1.50 -8.08
C LEU A 79 8.81 2.64 -7.09
N THR A 80 8.62 3.86 -7.58
CA THR A 80 8.42 5.05 -6.73
C THR A 80 6.96 5.47 -6.62
N GLY A 81 6.14 5.16 -7.63
CA GLY A 81 4.77 5.66 -7.78
C GLY A 81 4.69 7.07 -8.35
N GLU A 82 5.84 7.68 -8.77
CA GLU A 82 5.83 9.01 -9.37
C GLU A 82 5.17 8.99 -10.75
N ILE A 83 4.26 9.93 -10.98
CA ILE A 83 3.57 10.09 -12.26
C ILE A 83 4.49 10.86 -13.20
N LEU A 84 4.79 10.25 -14.35
CA LEU A 84 5.74 10.78 -15.34
C LEU A 84 5.03 11.42 -16.54
N TYR A 85 3.79 11.01 -16.78
CA TYR A 85 2.90 11.55 -17.80
C TYR A 85 1.47 11.27 -17.41
N GLU A 86 0.60 12.25 -17.70
CA GLU A 86 -0.85 12.10 -17.52
C GLU A 86 -1.62 12.86 -18.60
N GLN A 87 -2.74 12.28 -19.01
CA GLN A 87 -3.71 12.87 -19.93
C GLN A 87 -5.08 12.43 -19.43
N SER A 88 -5.92 13.36 -18.99
CA SER A 88 -7.24 13.10 -18.41
C SER A 88 -7.23 11.94 -17.40
N PRO A 89 -6.32 11.94 -16.39
CA PRO A 89 -6.02 10.77 -15.56
C PRO A 89 -7.19 10.28 -14.73
N ASP A 90 -8.09 11.19 -14.35
CA ASP A 90 -9.27 10.95 -13.50
C ASP A 90 -10.59 10.84 -14.30
N GLN A 91 -10.51 10.80 -15.65
CA GLN A 91 -11.69 10.56 -16.46
C GLN A 91 -12.26 9.17 -16.16
N ARG A 92 -13.52 9.12 -15.74
CA ARG A 92 -14.25 7.86 -15.50
C ARG A 92 -14.58 7.21 -16.83
N ILE A 93 -14.11 5.99 -17.01
CA ILE A 93 -14.27 5.20 -18.22
C ILE A 93 -14.71 3.80 -17.81
N PRO A 94 -15.68 3.16 -18.49
CA PRO A 94 -16.00 1.76 -18.27
C PRO A 94 -14.75 0.88 -18.43
N PRO A 95 -14.41 0.07 -17.40
CA PRO A 95 -13.09 -0.57 -17.28
C PRO A 95 -12.85 -1.72 -18.25
N ALA A 96 -13.91 -2.31 -18.83
CA ALA A 96 -13.79 -3.53 -19.57
C ALA A 96 -12.98 -4.59 -18.76
N SER A 97 -12.20 -5.43 -19.41
CA SER A 97 -11.40 -6.46 -18.73
C SER A 97 -10.26 -5.96 -17.84
N PHE A 98 -10.10 -4.66 -17.63
CA PHE A 98 -9.18 -4.15 -16.60
C PHE A 98 -9.64 -4.52 -15.18
N VAL A 99 -10.93 -4.74 -14.96
CA VAL A 99 -11.50 -5.28 -13.72
C VAL A 99 -10.74 -6.51 -13.24
N LYS A 100 -10.29 -7.36 -14.15
CA LYS A 100 -9.63 -8.64 -13.86
C LYS A 100 -8.31 -8.50 -13.11
N VAL A 101 -7.67 -7.34 -13.15
CA VAL A 101 -6.47 -7.07 -12.33
C VAL A 101 -6.85 -7.06 -10.84
N LEU A 102 -7.97 -6.42 -10.49
CA LEU A 102 -8.45 -6.42 -9.10
C LEU A 102 -9.01 -7.80 -8.69
N THR A 103 -9.67 -8.49 -9.63
CA THR A 103 -10.12 -9.88 -9.42
C THR A 103 -8.93 -10.79 -9.08
N LEU A 104 -7.86 -10.74 -9.86
CA LEU A 104 -6.64 -11.50 -9.61
C LEU A 104 -5.96 -11.06 -8.31
N TYR A 105 -5.98 -9.77 -7.98
CA TYR A 105 -5.45 -9.28 -6.71
C TYR A 105 -6.10 -9.99 -5.52
N LEU A 106 -7.44 -10.04 -5.47
CA LEU A 106 -8.18 -10.72 -4.40
C LEU A 106 -7.92 -12.24 -4.38
N ILE A 107 -7.78 -12.86 -5.54
CA ILE A 107 -7.43 -14.28 -5.66
C ILE A 107 -6.04 -14.54 -5.07
N PHE A 108 -5.03 -13.74 -5.43
CA PHE A 108 -3.69 -13.87 -4.88
C PHE A 108 -3.60 -13.48 -3.40
N ASP A 109 -4.45 -12.56 -2.92
CA ASP A 109 -4.59 -12.29 -1.48
C ASP A 109 -5.09 -13.53 -0.73
N ALA A 110 -6.09 -14.22 -1.27
CA ALA A 110 -6.63 -15.46 -0.69
C ALA A 110 -5.56 -16.57 -0.69
N ILE A 111 -4.76 -16.68 -1.75
CA ILE A 111 -3.65 -17.64 -1.84
C ILE A 111 -2.57 -17.30 -0.80
N ARG A 112 -2.17 -16.05 -0.68
CA ARG A 112 -1.20 -15.59 0.32
C ARG A 112 -1.67 -15.81 1.76
N ALA A 113 -2.97 -15.68 2.00
CA ALA A 113 -3.61 -15.94 3.29
C ALA A 113 -3.81 -17.44 3.59
N GLY A 114 -3.48 -18.34 2.66
CA GLY A 114 -3.69 -19.78 2.81
C GLY A 114 -5.15 -20.23 2.73
N GLN A 115 -6.06 -19.34 2.28
CA GLN A 115 -7.48 -19.63 2.08
C GLN A 115 -7.76 -20.35 0.76
N LEU A 116 -6.85 -20.29 -0.18
CA LEU A 116 -6.91 -20.89 -1.50
C LEU A 116 -5.52 -21.39 -1.90
N LYS A 117 -5.45 -22.50 -2.62
CA LYS A 117 -4.22 -23.04 -3.20
C LYS A 117 -4.35 -23.15 -4.70
N MET A 118 -3.23 -23.09 -5.42
CA MET A 118 -3.22 -23.23 -6.88
C MET A 118 -3.73 -24.60 -7.34
N GLU A 119 -3.56 -25.64 -6.50
CA GLU A 119 -3.97 -27.01 -6.76
C GLU A 119 -5.44 -27.28 -6.45
N ASP A 120 -6.13 -26.40 -5.75
CA ASP A 120 -7.52 -26.56 -5.37
C ASP A 120 -8.42 -26.63 -6.59
N MET A 121 -9.49 -27.42 -6.46
CA MET A 121 -10.43 -27.70 -7.55
C MET A 121 -11.70 -26.88 -7.36
N VAL A 122 -12.02 -26.06 -8.33
CA VAL A 122 -13.22 -25.21 -8.39
C VAL A 122 -14.26 -25.86 -9.27
N THR A 123 -15.48 -26.02 -8.78
CA THR A 123 -16.61 -26.51 -9.58
C THR A 123 -17.23 -25.34 -10.34
N VAL A 124 -17.39 -25.55 -11.65
CA VAL A 124 -17.94 -24.55 -12.57
C VAL A 124 -19.46 -24.50 -12.47
N SER A 125 -20.02 -23.36 -12.13
CA SER A 125 -21.45 -23.13 -12.09
C SER A 125 -22.05 -22.94 -13.50
N GLU A 126 -23.37 -23.04 -13.59
CA GLU A 126 -24.10 -22.71 -14.80
C GLU A 126 -23.96 -21.21 -15.17
N LYS A 127 -23.91 -20.30 -14.17
CA LYS A 127 -23.67 -18.86 -14.36
C LYS A 127 -22.31 -18.62 -14.99
N ALA A 128 -21.24 -19.25 -14.47
CA ALA A 128 -19.90 -19.14 -15.02
C ALA A 128 -19.86 -19.65 -16.48
N TRP A 129 -20.42 -20.80 -16.76
CA TRP A 129 -20.45 -21.39 -18.11
C TRP A 129 -21.25 -20.55 -19.10
N LYS A 130 -22.44 -20.01 -18.71
CA LYS A 130 -23.32 -19.21 -19.58
C LYS A 130 -22.79 -17.82 -19.87
N THR A 131 -21.80 -17.32 -19.11
CA THR A 131 -21.32 -15.94 -19.23
C THR A 131 -20.92 -15.62 -20.68
N GLN A 132 -21.06 -14.37 -21.07
CA GLN A 132 -20.70 -13.89 -22.42
C GLN A 132 -19.29 -13.31 -22.47
N GLY A 133 -18.86 -12.95 -23.66
CA GLY A 133 -17.54 -12.34 -23.93
C GLY A 133 -16.41 -13.35 -24.00
N SER A 134 -15.24 -12.98 -23.51
CA SER A 134 -14.05 -13.85 -23.55
C SER A 134 -14.17 -15.01 -22.59
N LYS A 135 -13.82 -16.22 -23.02
CA LYS A 135 -13.90 -17.45 -22.23
C LYS A 135 -12.63 -18.27 -22.33
N MET A 136 -12.33 -19.06 -21.31
CA MET A 136 -11.40 -20.19 -21.41
C MET A 136 -12.11 -21.50 -21.78
N PHE A 137 -13.44 -21.47 -21.93
CA PHE A 137 -14.31 -22.57 -22.36
C PHE A 137 -14.43 -23.74 -21.37
N ILE A 138 -14.55 -23.42 -20.07
CA ILE A 138 -14.89 -24.40 -19.04
C ILE A 138 -16.38 -24.83 -19.15
N LYS A 139 -16.69 -26.06 -18.72
CA LYS A 139 -18.03 -26.64 -18.84
C LYS A 139 -18.74 -26.67 -17.48
N VAL A 140 -20.06 -26.59 -17.49
CA VAL A 140 -20.87 -26.71 -16.27
C VAL A 140 -20.59 -28.03 -15.54
N GLY A 141 -20.39 -27.96 -14.22
CA GLY A 141 -20.07 -29.10 -13.36
C GLY A 141 -18.63 -29.60 -13.46
N GLU A 142 -17.83 -29.06 -14.38
CA GLU A 142 -16.40 -29.39 -14.49
C GLU A 142 -15.66 -28.90 -13.23
N ARG A 143 -14.67 -29.69 -12.80
CA ARG A 143 -13.76 -29.30 -11.72
C ARG A 143 -12.42 -28.83 -12.32
N VAL A 144 -12.12 -27.56 -12.16
CA VAL A 144 -10.95 -26.90 -12.78
C VAL A 144 -9.99 -26.44 -11.68
N LYS A 145 -8.69 -26.66 -11.88
CA LYS A 145 -7.67 -26.15 -10.94
C LYS A 145 -7.67 -24.63 -10.89
N VAL A 146 -7.47 -24.07 -9.70
CA VAL A 146 -7.27 -22.62 -9.51
C VAL A 146 -6.19 -22.08 -10.42
N GLU A 147 -5.07 -22.80 -10.56
CA GLU A 147 -3.96 -22.42 -11.45
C GLU A 147 -4.43 -22.20 -12.90
N ASP A 148 -5.24 -23.11 -13.45
CA ASP A 148 -5.74 -23.01 -14.81
C ASP A 148 -6.74 -21.86 -14.96
N LEU A 149 -7.60 -21.63 -13.94
CA LEU A 149 -8.52 -20.50 -13.93
C LEU A 149 -7.77 -19.17 -13.88
N VAL A 150 -6.72 -19.06 -13.06
CA VAL A 150 -5.86 -17.85 -12.97
C VAL A 150 -5.17 -17.59 -14.30
N LYS A 151 -4.62 -18.62 -14.95
CA LYS A 151 -4.04 -18.51 -16.31
C LYS A 151 -5.12 -18.11 -17.33
N GLY A 152 -6.31 -18.71 -17.27
CA GLY A 152 -7.45 -18.36 -18.09
C GLY A 152 -7.86 -16.89 -17.96
N ILE A 153 -7.85 -16.32 -16.75
CA ILE A 153 -8.15 -14.91 -16.49
C ILE A 153 -7.06 -14.00 -17.05
N ALA A 154 -5.80 -14.29 -16.74
CA ALA A 154 -4.68 -13.42 -17.08
C ALA A 154 -4.39 -13.41 -18.59
N ILE A 155 -4.39 -14.56 -19.25
CA ILE A 155 -3.95 -14.76 -20.63
C ILE A 155 -5.12 -14.68 -21.61
N ALA A 156 -6.11 -15.56 -21.44
CA ALA A 156 -7.28 -15.66 -22.33
C ALA A 156 -8.36 -14.61 -22.01
N SER A 157 -8.25 -13.94 -20.84
CA SER A 157 -9.26 -12.99 -20.35
C SER A 157 -10.63 -13.64 -20.07
N GLY A 158 -10.65 -14.91 -19.62
CA GLY A 158 -11.86 -15.71 -19.39
C GLY A 158 -12.82 -15.08 -18.37
N ASN A 159 -14.03 -14.73 -18.80
CA ASN A 159 -15.10 -14.26 -17.92
C ASN A 159 -15.66 -15.42 -17.07
N ASP A 160 -15.75 -16.61 -17.69
CA ASP A 160 -16.16 -17.86 -17.07
C ASP A 160 -15.24 -18.22 -15.88
N ALA A 161 -13.93 -18.10 -16.06
CA ALA A 161 -12.94 -18.31 -14.99
C ALA A 161 -13.06 -17.27 -13.86
N CYS A 162 -13.37 -16.01 -14.18
CA CYS A 162 -13.58 -14.97 -13.17
C CYS A 162 -14.79 -15.32 -12.27
N ILE A 163 -15.93 -15.68 -12.89
CA ILE A 163 -17.14 -16.00 -12.15
C ILE A 163 -16.92 -17.25 -11.30
N ALA A 164 -16.32 -18.31 -11.86
CA ALA A 164 -16.04 -19.54 -11.13
C ALA A 164 -15.22 -19.29 -9.85
N LEU A 165 -14.12 -18.49 -9.96
CA LEU A 165 -13.31 -18.15 -8.80
C LEU A 165 -14.01 -17.19 -7.84
N ALA A 166 -14.78 -16.23 -8.33
CA ALA A 166 -15.54 -15.31 -7.51
C ALA A 166 -16.57 -16.05 -6.65
N GLU A 167 -17.33 -16.96 -7.26
CA GLU A 167 -18.31 -17.80 -6.54
C GLU A 167 -17.62 -18.73 -5.54
N HIS A 168 -16.49 -19.33 -5.91
CA HIS A 168 -15.74 -20.22 -5.01
C HIS A 168 -15.23 -19.49 -3.77
N LEU A 169 -14.71 -18.26 -3.91
CA LEU A 169 -14.13 -17.48 -2.82
C LEU A 169 -15.16 -16.73 -1.98
N ALA A 170 -16.29 -16.35 -2.55
CA ALA A 170 -17.24 -15.47 -1.89
C ALA A 170 -18.67 -16.03 -1.82
N GLY A 171 -18.92 -17.21 -2.37
CA GLY A 171 -20.24 -17.81 -2.44
C GLY A 171 -21.09 -17.27 -3.59
N SER A 172 -20.90 -16.02 -4.01
CA SER A 172 -21.50 -15.45 -5.22
C SER A 172 -20.64 -14.34 -5.82
N GLU A 173 -20.87 -14.04 -7.09
CA GLU A 173 -20.14 -12.94 -7.77
C GLU A 173 -20.50 -11.57 -7.19
N GLU A 174 -21.74 -11.37 -6.75
CA GLU A 174 -22.22 -10.13 -6.15
C GLU A 174 -21.48 -9.82 -4.83
N VAL A 175 -21.32 -10.83 -3.98
CA VAL A 175 -20.52 -10.73 -2.75
C VAL A 175 -19.05 -10.48 -3.08
N PHE A 176 -18.52 -11.13 -4.13
CA PHE A 176 -17.17 -10.89 -4.59
C PHE A 176 -16.99 -9.45 -5.10
N ALA A 177 -17.94 -8.90 -5.87
CA ALA A 177 -17.92 -7.51 -6.32
C ALA A 177 -17.95 -6.52 -5.14
N SER A 178 -18.67 -6.83 -4.07
CA SER A 178 -18.64 -6.04 -2.84
C SER A 178 -17.24 -6.05 -2.21
N LYS A 179 -16.59 -7.21 -2.11
CA LYS A 179 -15.18 -7.32 -1.65
C LYS A 179 -14.20 -6.59 -2.56
N MET A 180 -14.44 -6.58 -3.89
CA MET A 180 -13.63 -5.80 -4.83
C MET A 180 -13.71 -4.29 -4.52
N ASN A 181 -14.89 -3.75 -4.24
CA ASN A 181 -15.06 -2.33 -3.91
C ASN A 181 -14.44 -1.99 -2.54
N GLU A 182 -14.54 -2.86 -1.54
CA GLU A 182 -13.85 -2.71 -0.25
C GLU A 182 -12.32 -2.68 -0.45
N LYS A 183 -11.79 -3.61 -1.26
CA LYS A 183 -10.37 -3.65 -1.59
C LYS A 183 -9.94 -2.40 -2.34
N ALA A 184 -10.67 -1.97 -3.37
CA ALA A 184 -10.40 -0.76 -4.13
C ALA A 184 -10.31 0.47 -3.22
N LYS A 185 -11.25 0.62 -2.27
CA LYS A 185 -11.23 1.67 -1.26
C LYS A 185 -9.98 1.59 -0.37
N THR A 186 -9.62 0.39 0.10
CA THR A 186 -8.42 0.16 0.93
C THR A 186 -7.14 0.51 0.17
N LEU A 187 -7.07 0.22 -1.12
CA LEU A 187 -5.95 0.55 -1.99
C LEU A 187 -5.89 2.04 -2.37
N GLY A 188 -6.91 2.83 -2.03
CA GLY A 188 -6.97 4.26 -2.34
C GLY A 188 -7.49 4.59 -3.73
N MET A 189 -8.18 3.68 -4.41
CA MET A 189 -8.84 3.93 -5.70
C MET A 189 -10.08 4.79 -5.47
N LYS A 190 -9.97 6.09 -5.69
CA LYS A 190 -11.01 7.08 -5.33
C LYS A 190 -12.11 7.23 -6.37
N ASN A 191 -11.82 6.87 -7.61
CA ASN A 191 -12.68 7.08 -8.77
C ASN A 191 -12.97 5.76 -9.50
N SER A 192 -13.22 4.68 -8.74
CA SER A 192 -13.54 3.36 -9.31
C SER A 192 -14.70 2.70 -8.58
N GLN A 193 -15.55 2.03 -9.35
CA GLN A 193 -16.65 1.23 -8.86
C GLN A 193 -16.81 -0.02 -9.73
N PHE A 194 -16.92 -1.19 -9.10
CA PHE A 194 -17.00 -2.49 -9.75
C PHE A 194 -18.32 -3.18 -9.43
N LYS A 195 -18.98 -3.72 -10.45
CA LYS A 195 -20.26 -4.41 -10.32
C LYS A 195 -20.18 -5.92 -10.59
N ASN A 196 -19.10 -6.35 -11.25
CA ASN A 196 -18.82 -7.74 -11.56
C ASN A 196 -17.33 -8.04 -11.57
N SER A 197 -16.96 -9.32 -11.59
CA SER A 197 -15.57 -9.80 -11.52
C SER A 197 -14.83 -9.74 -12.85
N HIS A 198 -15.52 -9.49 -13.97
CA HIS A 198 -14.98 -9.73 -15.33
C HIS A 198 -14.95 -8.49 -16.24
N GLY A 199 -15.75 -7.45 -15.95
CA GLY A 199 -15.73 -6.18 -16.67
C GLY A 199 -16.68 -6.10 -17.88
N MET A 200 -17.69 -6.95 -17.96
CA MET A 200 -18.81 -6.71 -18.89
C MET A 200 -19.56 -5.45 -18.48
N PRO A 201 -20.19 -4.74 -19.44
CA PRO A 201 -20.95 -3.53 -19.15
C PRO A 201 -21.95 -3.72 -18.00
N SER A 202 -22.03 -2.72 -17.15
CA SER A 202 -23.00 -2.65 -16.06
C SER A 202 -23.14 -1.19 -15.66
N ASP A 203 -24.35 -0.77 -15.31
CA ASP A 203 -24.62 0.57 -14.84
C ASP A 203 -23.71 0.91 -13.65
N ASP A 204 -23.20 2.14 -13.63
CA ASP A 204 -22.30 2.64 -12.58
C ASP A 204 -20.99 1.84 -12.41
N GLN A 205 -20.54 1.07 -13.40
CA GLN A 205 -19.23 0.44 -13.40
C GLN A 205 -18.22 1.30 -14.14
N TYR A 206 -17.23 1.82 -13.43
CA TYR A 206 -16.21 2.71 -13.98
C TYR A 206 -14.87 2.60 -13.23
N THR A 207 -13.84 3.08 -13.89
CA THR A 207 -12.50 3.29 -13.32
C THR A 207 -11.81 4.46 -14.01
N THR A 208 -10.59 4.80 -13.58
CA THR A 208 -9.76 5.84 -14.20
C THR A 208 -8.36 5.29 -14.50
N ALA A 209 -7.63 5.96 -15.39
CA ALA A 209 -6.24 5.56 -15.67
C ALA A 209 -5.34 5.71 -14.45
N MET A 210 -5.60 6.72 -13.60
CA MET A 210 -4.87 6.92 -12.34
C MET A 210 -5.10 5.77 -11.36
N ASP A 211 -6.37 5.39 -11.12
CA ASP A 211 -6.70 4.28 -10.21
C ASP A 211 -6.13 2.95 -10.73
N MET A 212 -6.14 2.73 -12.05
CA MET A 212 -5.57 1.52 -12.65
C MET A 212 -4.03 1.49 -12.57
N ALA A 213 -3.35 2.63 -12.67
CA ALA A 213 -1.90 2.71 -12.44
C ALA A 213 -1.55 2.39 -10.98
N LEU A 214 -2.30 2.96 -10.03
CA LEU A 214 -2.16 2.68 -8.60
C LEU A 214 -2.41 1.19 -8.29
N LEU A 215 -3.53 0.64 -8.76
CA LEU A 215 -3.85 -0.79 -8.60
C LEU A 215 -2.73 -1.67 -9.14
N SER A 216 -2.23 -1.37 -10.33
CA SER A 216 -1.18 -2.17 -10.97
C SER A 216 0.11 -2.17 -10.19
N ARG A 217 0.52 -1.00 -9.69
CA ARG A 217 1.70 -0.88 -8.85
C ARG A 217 1.57 -1.73 -7.59
N LEU A 218 0.48 -1.57 -6.83
CA LEU A 218 0.26 -2.31 -5.60
C LEU A 218 0.11 -3.82 -5.84
N TYR A 219 -0.54 -4.22 -6.95
CA TYR A 219 -0.64 -5.62 -7.35
C TYR A 219 0.73 -6.25 -7.64
N ILE A 220 1.61 -5.52 -8.31
CA ILE A 220 2.98 -5.99 -8.61
C ILE A 220 3.82 -6.05 -7.33
N ASP A 221 3.69 -5.06 -6.44
CA ASP A 221 4.43 -5.01 -5.18
C ASP A 221 4.02 -6.16 -4.25
N ASP A 222 2.72 -6.42 -4.11
CA ASP A 222 2.18 -7.44 -3.21
C ASP A 222 2.26 -8.87 -3.78
N HIS A 223 2.21 -9.01 -5.11
CA HIS A 223 2.08 -10.28 -5.82
C HIS A 223 3.02 -10.37 -7.03
N SER A 224 4.31 -10.03 -6.84
CA SER A 224 5.30 -9.99 -7.93
C SER A 224 5.41 -11.30 -8.73
N GLY A 225 5.16 -12.46 -8.10
CA GLY A 225 5.12 -13.76 -8.74
C GLY A 225 4.03 -13.90 -9.81
N ALA A 226 2.96 -13.11 -9.74
CA ALA A 226 1.89 -13.12 -10.74
C ALA A 226 2.36 -12.67 -12.14
N LEU A 227 3.44 -11.87 -12.21
CA LEU A 227 3.99 -11.42 -13.50
C LEU A 227 4.45 -12.58 -14.38
N ALA A 228 4.89 -13.69 -13.81
CA ALA A 228 5.25 -14.89 -14.57
C ALA A 228 4.05 -15.42 -15.38
N ILE A 229 2.82 -15.33 -14.82
CA ILE A 229 1.60 -15.72 -15.51
C ILE A 229 1.20 -14.67 -16.55
N HIS A 230 1.26 -13.39 -16.19
CA HIS A 230 0.90 -12.30 -17.11
C HIS A 230 1.82 -12.17 -18.31
N SER A 231 3.09 -12.57 -18.19
CA SER A 231 4.08 -12.57 -19.27
C SER A 231 3.94 -13.76 -20.22
N THR A 232 3.14 -14.78 -19.87
CA THR A 232 2.90 -15.93 -20.72
C THR A 232 2.14 -15.51 -21.99
N THR A 233 2.69 -15.89 -23.15
CA THR A 233 2.17 -15.47 -24.45
C THR A 233 1.05 -16.35 -24.99
N GLU A 234 0.96 -17.60 -24.55
CA GLU A 234 -0.05 -18.57 -24.97
C GLU A 234 -0.49 -19.44 -23.79
N PHE A 235 -1.75 -19.83 -23.78
CA PHE A 235 -2.34 -20.73 -22.79
C PHE A 235 -3.23 -21.75 -23.52
N GLU A 236 -3.05 -23.02 -23.18
CA GLU A 236 -3.89 -24.11 -23.70
C GLU A 236 -4.71 -24.73 -22.56
N TYR A 237 -6.00 -24.88 -22.79
CA TYR A 237 -6.90 -25.58 -21.90
C TYR A 237 -7.86 -26.45 -22.69
N ASN A 238 -7.99 -27.73 -22.31
CA ASN A 238 -8.82 -28.74 -23.02
C ASN A 238 -8.63 -28.75 -24.53
N GLY A 239 -7.37 -28.65 -24.99
CA GLY A 239 -7.02 -28.65 -26.43
C GLY A 239 -7.31 -27.30 -27.13
N ILE A 240 -7.78 -26.29 -26.43
CA ILE A 240 -8.03 -24.97 -27.02
C ILE A 240 -6.87 -24.01 -26.65
N LYS A 241 -6.11 -23.65 -27.67
CA LYS A 241 -5.01 -22.68 -27.55
C LYS A 241 -5.51 -21.25 -27.69
N GLN A 242 -5.10 -20.36 -26.78
CA GLN A 242 -5.44 -18.94 -26.78
C GLN A 242 -4.21 -18.09 -26.53
N GLY A 243 -3.95 -17.12 -27.41
CA GLY A 243 -2.85 -16.18 -27.26
C GLY A 243 -3.16 -15.05 -26.29
N ASN A 244 -2.13 -14.56 -25.62
CA ASN A 244 -2.23 -13.33 -24.85
C ASN A 244 -2.45 -12.14 -25.79
N ARG A 245 -3.48 -11.34 -25.50
CA ARG A 245 -3.86 -10.22 -26.36
C ARG A 245 -2.95 -8.99 -26.21
N ASN A 246 -2.02 -9.01 -25.24
CA ASN A 246 -0.98 -7.99 -25.11
C ASN A 246 0.18 -8.30 -26.07
N ILE A 247 0.10 -7.78 -27.29
CA ILE A 247 1.12 -8.00 -28.32
C ILE A 247 2.49 -7.41 -27.98
N LEU A 248 2.59 -6.51 -26.98
CA LEU A 248 3.87 -5.96 -26.53
C LEU A 248 4.76 -7.02 -25.85
N LEU A 249 4.19 -8.10 -25.32
CA LEU A 249 4.95 -9.25 -24.78
C LEU A 249 5.88 -9.89 -25.80
N GLN A 250 5.52 -9.83 -27.10
CA GLN A 250 6.28 -10.44 -28.19
C GLN A 250 7.38 -9.52 -28.74
N LYS A 251 7.41 -8.23 -28.30
CA LYS A 251 8.33 -7.23 -28.88
C LYS A 251 9.72 -7.20 -28.24
N ASN A 252 9.96 -8.00 -27.21
CA ASN A 252 11.23 -8.04 -26.46
C ASN A 252 11.71 -6.66 -25.96
N ILE A 253 10.76 -5.86 -25.48
CA ILE A 253 11.00 -4.51 -24.96
C ILE A 253 10.89 -4.42 -23.43
N GLY A 254 11.03 -5.56 -22.75
CA GLY A 254 10.96 -5.66 -21.28
C GLY A 254 9.54 -5.70 -20.71
N VAL A 255 8.49 -5.79 -21.56
CA VAL A 255 7.09 -5.91 -21.11
C VAL A 255 6.85 -7.29 -20.51
N ASP A 256 6.28 -7.32 -19.30
CA ASP A 256 5.98 -8.53 -18.52
C ASP A 256 4.53 -8.58 -17.99
N GLY A 257 3.64 -7.74 -18.50
CA GLY A 257 2.21 -7.69 -18.14
C GLY A 257 1.52 -6.47 -18.74
N LEU A 258 0.30 -6.14 -18.37
CA LEU A 258 -0.61 -6.85 -17.46
C LEU A 258 -1.89 -7.27 -18.18
N LYS A 259 -2.68 -6.30 -18.72
CA LYS A 259 -4.05 -6.59 -19.18
C LYS A 259 -4.49 -5.71 -20.34
N THR A 260 -5.26 -6.32 -21.26
CA THR A 260 -6.02 -5.61 -22.30
C THR A 260 -7.49 -5.50 -21.91
N GLY A 261 -8.17 -4.47 -22.37
CA GLY A 261 -9.62 -4.26 -22.25
C GLY A 261 -10.24 -3.85 -23.57
N HIS A 262 -11.51 -4.18 -23.78
CA HIS A 262 -12.33 -3.68 -24.86
C HIS A 262 -13.80 -3.91 -24.57
N ILE A 263 -14.58 -2.86 -24.70
CA ILE A 263 -16.04 -2.85 -24.89
C ILE A 263 -16.37 -1.75 -25.90
N GLU A 264 -17.49 -1.84 -26.58
CA GLU A 264 -17.87 -0.87 -27.62
C GLU A 264 -18.01 0.55 -27.07
N GLU A 265 -18.56 0.70 -25.87
CA GLU A 265 -18.82 2.00 -25.24
C GLU A 265 -17.54 2.77 -24.91
N SER A 266 -16.46 2.10 -24.50
CA SER A 266 -15.24 2.74 -24.05
C SER A 266 -14.03 2.52 -24.94
N GLY A 267 -14.15 1.72 -26.00
CA GLY A 267 -13.08 1.46 -26.95
C GLY A 267 -12.00 0.50 -26.43
N TYR A 268 -10.77 0.67 -26.86
CA TYR A 268 -9.66 -0.28 -26.63
C TYR A 268 -8.71 0.24 -25.57
N HIS A 269 -8.37 -0.63 -24.61
CA HIS A 269 -7.49 -0.32 -23.49
C HIS A 269 -6.26 -1.25 -23.48
N LEU A 270 -5.14 -0.72 -23.00
CA LEU A 270 -3.96 -1.52 -22.66
C LEU A 270 -3.31 -0.95 -21.39
N LEU A 271 -3.20 -1.79 -20.40
CA LEU A 271 -2.42 -1.62 -19.21
C LEU A 271 -1.18 -2.48 -19.37
N ALA A 272 0.00 -1.88 -19.44
CA ALA A 272 1.26 -2.61 -19.55
C ALA A 272 2.25 -2.20 -18.47
N THR A 273 3.06 -3.16 -18.05
CA THR A 273 4.25 -2.94 -17.23
C THR A 273 5.47 -3.48 -17.96
N ALA A 274 6.59 -2.79 -17.79
CA ALA A 274 7.86 -3.17 -18.37
C ALA A 274 9.01 -2.95 -17.39
N LYS A 275 10.01 -3.83 -17.41
CA LYS A 275 11.23 -3.70 -16.58
C LYS A 275 12.45 -3.68 -17.48
N ARG A 276 13.33 -2.66 -17.27
CA ARG A 276 14.63 -2.55 -17.95
C ARG A 276 15.65 -1.99 -16.96
N ASP A 277 16.82 -2.56 -16.89
CA ASP A 277 17.97 -2.07 -16.10
C ASP A 277 17.61 -1.70 -14.64
N GLY A 278 16.76 -2.52 -14.01
CA GLY A 278 16.30 -2.29 -12.64
C GLY A 278 15.15 -1.30 -12.49
N GLN A 279 14.82 -0.52 -13.52
CA GLN A 279 13.70 0.40 -13.55
C GLN A 279 12.42 -0.30 -14.02
N ARG A 280 11.26 0.06 -13.45
CA ARG A 280 9.95 -0.43 -13.87
C ARG A 280 9.03 0.71 -14.24
N MET A 281 8.40 0.61 -15.41
CA MET A 281 7.36 1.53 -15.86
C MET A 281 6.01 0.83 -15.88
N ILE A 282 4.95 1.58 -15.55
CA ILE A 282 3.55 1.17 -15.67
C ILE A 282 2.86 2.18 -16.58
N ALA A 283 2.34 1.74 -17.71
CA ALA A 283 1.61 2.57 -18.66
C ALA A 283 0.16 2.10 -18.78
N VAL A 284 -0.77 3.01 -18.55
CA VAL A 284 -2.21 2.80 -18.68
C VAL A 284 -2.70 3.66 -19.85
N VAL A 285 -3.31 3.04 -20.85
CA VAL A 285 -3.92 3.71 -22.00
C VAL A 285 -5.36 3.22 -22.12
N MET A 286 -6.31 4.14 -22.04
CA MET A 286 -7.75 3.85 -22.06
C MET A 286 -8.46 4.65 -23.16
N GLY A 287 -9.39 3.98 -23.84
CA GLY A 287 -10.26 4.65 -24.79
C GLY A 287 -9.63 4.96 -26.15
N CYS A 288 -8.75 4.09 -26.67
CA CYS A 288 -8.38 4.17 -28.08
C CYS A 288 -9.59 3.80 -28.97
N ASP A 289 -9.77 4.51 -30.08
CA ASP A 289 -10.86 4.26 -31.05
C ASP A 289 -10.65 2.96 -31.87
N LYS A 290 -9.40 2.49 -31.98
CA LYS A 290 -9.04 1.32 -32.79
C LYS A 290 -8.12 0.38 -32.04
N VAL A 291 -8.33 -0.94 -32.24
CA VAL A 291 -7.49 -1.98 -31.63
C VAL A 291 -6.00 -1.81 -31.95
N LYS A 292 -5.68 -1.33 -33.17
CA LYS A 292 -4.30 -1.13 -33.64
C LYS A 292 -3.56 0.00 -32.92
N LYS A 293 -4.25 0.93 -32.25
CA LYS A 293 -3.65 2.08 -31.58
C LYS A 293 -3.17 1.79 -30.16
N ARG A 294 -3.91 0.97 -29.39
CA ARG A 294 -3.60 0.76 -27.96
C ARG A 294 -2.16 0.30 -27.69
N ALA A 295 -1.61 -0.63 -28.48
CA ALA A 295 -0.26 -1.14 -28.24
C ALA A 295 0.84 -0.12 -28.65
N PRO A 296 0.82 0.54 -29.82
CA PRO A 296 1.77 1.61 -30.15
C PRO A 296 1.73 2.78 -29.15
N GLU A 297 0.53 3.24 -28.72
CA GLU A 297 0.40 4.33 -27.76
C GLU A 297 0.97 3.95 -26.40
N THR A 298 0.71 2.73 -25.92
CA THR A 298 1.28 2.22 -24.67
C THR A 298 2.80 2.06 -24.78
N GLN A 299 3.32 1.55 -25.91
CA GLN A 299 4.75 1.44 -26.15
C GLN A 299 5.42 2.82 -26.14
N LYS A 300 4.81 3.82 -26.77
CA LYS A 300 5.30 5.21 -26.82
C LYS A 300 5.47 5.79 -25.40
N LEU A 301 4.50 5.55 -24.50
CA LEU A 301 4.60 5.96 -23.11
C LEU A 301 5.73 5.24 -22.38
N LEU A 302 5.85 3.92 -22.51
CA LEU A 302 6.94 3.15 -21.89
C LEU A 302 8.32 3.63 -22.36
N GLU A 303 8.50 3.83 -23.67
CA GLU A 303 9.75 4.35 -24.25
C GLU A 303 10.05 5.78 -23.75
N TYR A 304 9.03 6.64 -23.65
CA TYR A 304 9.20 7.97 -23.07
C TYR A 304 9.73 7.89 -21.63
N GLY A 305 9.17 7.02 -20.80
CA GLY A 305 9.62 6.81 -19.43
C GLY A 305 11.08 6.38 -19.37
N PHE A 306 11.43 5.29 -20.04
CA PHE A 306 12.81 4.77 -20.04
C PHE A 306 13.82 5.69 -20.69
N LYS A 307 13.42 6.52 -21.66
CA LYS A 307 14.30 7.48 -22.31
C LYS A 307 14.61 8.69 -21.43
N ASN A 308 13.61 9.20 -20.70
CA ASN A 308 13.70 10.52 -20.07
C ASN A 308 13.90 10.48 -18.56
N PHE A 309 13.71 9.34 -17.91
CA PHE A 309 13.77 9.22 -16.45
C PHE A 309 14.67 8.08 -15.99
N SER A 310 15.23 8.25 -14.80
CA SER A 310 16.00 7.25 -14.07
C SER A 310 15.40 7.07 -12.68
N THR A 311 15.34 5.83 -12.18
CA THR A 311 14.97 5.52 -10.79
C THR A 311 16.27 5.31 -10.01
N VAL A 312 16.59 6.22 -9.10
CA VAL A 312 17.78 6.16 -8.23
C VAL A 312 17.43 5.44 -6.94
N GLU A 313 18.15 4.38 -6.61
CA GLU A 313 18.09 3.72 -5.31
C GLU A 313 19.11 4.39 -4.37
N ALA A 314 18.67 5.41 -3.63
CA ALA A 314 19.50 6.15 -2.69
C ALA A 314 19.79 5.38 -1.39
N VAL A 315 18.88 4.50 -0.99
CA VAL A 315 19.01 3.60 0.18
C VAL A 315 18.39 2.26 -0.18
N LYS A 316 19.11 1.17 0.11
CA LYS A 316 18.60 -0.19 -0.04
C LYS A 316 18.03 -0.70 1.27
N LYS A 317 16.88 -1.39 1.24
CA LYS A 317 16.32 -2.09 2.40
C LYS A 317 17.36 -2.98 3.06
N GLY A 318 17.49 -2.87 4.40
CA GLY A 318 18.49 -3.61 5.16
C GLY A 318 19.91 -3.02 5.11
N ALA A 319 20.15 -1.94 4.33
CA ALA A 319 21.45 -1.25 4.38
C ALA A 319 21.79 -0.82 5.80
N SER A 320 23.06 -1.07 6.21
CA SER A 320 23.52 -0.81 7.57
C SER A 320 23.95 0.64 7.74
N PHE A 321 23.58 1.23 8.88
CA PHE A 321 23.93 2.59 9.29
C PHE A 321 24.48 2.60 10.72
N GLY A 322 25.31 3.56 11.03
CA GLY A 322 25.94 3.69 12.36
C GLY A 322 27.36 3.18 12.38
N PRO A 323 27.89 2.71 13.52
CA PRO A 323 27.17 2.35 14.76
C PRO A 323 26.68 3.55 15.57
N LEU A 324 25.53 3.39 16.25
CA LEU A 324 24.95 4.37 17.14
C LEU A 324 25.33 4.07 18.60
N LYS A 325 25.82 5.10 19.31
CA LYS A 325 26.23 4.95 20.72
C LYS A 325 25.04 4.62 21.63
N VAL A 326 25.24 3.68 22.55
CA VAL A 326 24.24 3.27 23.54
C VAL A 326 24.70 3.63 24.95
N LYS A 327 23.89 4.37 25.69
CA LYS A 327 24.11 4.66 27.11
C LYS A 327 23.38 3.63 27.98
N ARG A 328 23.98 3.27 29.11
CA ARG A 328 23.41 2.32 30.09
C ARG A 328 23.05 0.95 29.50
N GLY A 329 23.70 0.55 28.41
CA GLY A 329 23.52 -0.76 27.79
C GLY A 329 24.61 -1.73 28.18
N LYS A 330 24.35 -3.05 28.03
CA LYS A 330 25.39 -4.07 28.08
C LYS A 330 26.33 -3.99 26.88
N LEU A 331 25.85 -3.38 25.78
CA LEU A 331 26.64 -3.04 24.60
C LEU A 331 26.71 -1.51 24.47
N ASP A 332 27.87 -1.01 24.09
CA ASP A 332 28.12 0.44 23.94
C ASP A 332 27.64 0.99 22.60
N GLN A 333 27.30 0.12 21.66
CA GLN A 333 26.91 0.48 20.30
C GLN A 333 25.84 -0.47 19.76
N VAL A 334 25.02 0.03 18.83
CA VAL A 334 24.04 -0.75 18.07
C VAL A 334 24.09 -0.35 16.60
N SER A 335 24.11 -1.33 15.69
CA SER A 335 23.97 -1.12 14.27
C SER A 335 22.48 -0.97 13.89
N LEU A 336 22.21 -0.09 12.95
CA LEU A 336 20.87 0.16 12.44
C LEU A 336 20.73 -0.37 11.02
N ALA A 337 19.51 -0.72 10.61
CA ALA A 337 19.21 -1.11 9.25
C ALA A 337 18.03 -0.30 8.69
N ALA A 338 18.06 0.00 7.40
CA ALA A 338 16.97 0.67 6.69
C ALA A 338 15.73 -0.24 6.59
N SER A 339 14.54 0.31 6.89
CA SER A 339 13.27 -0.43 6.91
C SER A 339 12.75 -0.79 5.51
N GLU A 340 13.09 0.01 4.52
CA GLU A 340 12.61 -0.11 3.14
C GLU A 340 13.62 0.51 2.16
N ASP A 341 13.35 0.33 0.85
CA ASP A 341 14.11 1.00 -0.19
C ASP A 341 13.77 2.50 -0.25
N GLY A 342 14.78 3.32 -0.28
CA GLY A 342 14.69 4.75 -0.55
C GLY A 342 14.95 5.02 -2.02
N ARG A 343 13.90 4.96 -2.86
CA ARG A 343 13.99 5.19 -4.31
C ARG A 343 13.36 6.52 -4.69
N VAL A 344 13.92 7.14 -5.73
CA VAL A 344 13.49 8.43 -6.27
C VAL A 344 13.59 8.42 -7.77
N THR A 345 12.58 8.95 -8.45
CA THR A 345 12.62 9.16 -9.89
C THR A 345 13.15 10.58 -10.20
N VAL A 346 14.07 10.65 -11.13
CA VAL A 346 14.67 11.93 -11.60
C VAL A 346 14.71 11.93 -13.12
N PRO A 347 14.76 13.12 -13.76
CA PRO A 347 15.13 13.21 -15.17
C PRO A 347 16.49 12.56 -15.41
N LYS A 348 16.63 11.83 -16.52
CA LYS A 348 17.87 11.15 -16.89
C LYS A 348 19.03 12.14 -17.01
N GLY A 349 20.19 11.79 -16.44
CA GLY A 349 21.35 12.68 -16.33
C GLY A 349 21.33 13.61 -15.12
N LYS A 350 20.30 13.53 -14.25
CA LYS A 350 20.18 14.29 -13.00
C LYS A 350 20.23 13.42 -11.75
N GLU A 351 20.79 12.23 -11.85
CA GLU A 351 20.90 11.25 -10.76
C GLU A 351 21.73 11.78 -9.58
N ASN A 352 22.70 12.66 -9.85
CA ASN A 352 23.54 13.34 -8.86
C ASN A 352 22.78 14.34 -7.98
N LEU A 353 21.54 14.69 -8.32
CA LEU A 353 20.70 15.58 -7.50
C LEU A 353 20.01 14.82 -6.34
N VAL A 354 20.16 13.49 -6.29
CA VAL A 354 19.62 12.66 -5.20
C VAL A 354 20.70 12.44 -4.14
N SER A 355 20.34 12.67 -2.89
CA SER A 355 21.22 12.40 -1.75
C SER A 355 20.44 11.68 -0.64
N ALA A 356 21.16 10.88 0.17
CA ALA A 356 20.63 10.21 1.35
C ALA A 356 21.39 10.72 2.57
N ILE A 357 20.68 11.41 3.46
CA ILE A 357 21.28 12.06 4.65
C ILE A 357 20.79 11.35 5.90
N PRO A 358 21.61 10.52 6.57
CA PRO A 358 21.22 9.88 7.81
C PRO A 358 21.11 10.90 8.94
N GLN A 359 19.99 10.89 9.65
CA GLN A 359 19.76 11.67 10.88
C GLN A 359 19.88 10.74 12.08
N LEU A 360 21.11 10.62 12.60
CA LEU A 360 21.42 9.81 13.76
C LEU A 360 21.48 10.67 15.01
N PRO A 361 20.79 10.31 16.11
CA PRO A 361 20.97 10.98 17.39
C PRO A 361 22.40 10.71 17.92
N ALA A 362 22.93 11.61 18.74
CA ALA A 362 24.28 11.46 19.30
C ALA A 362 24.43 10.17 20.14
N PHE A 363 23.35 9.70 20.76
CA PHE A 363 23.26 8.45 21.51
C PHE A 363 21.81 8.04 21.75
N VAL A 364 21.60 6.79 22.09
CA VAL A 364 20.34 6.23 22.60
C VAL A 364 20.56 5.59 23.96
N SER A 365 19.50 5.32 24.70
CA SER A 365 19.59 4.68 26.03
C SER A 365 18.99 3.29 26.00
N ALA A 366 19.67 2.32 26.62
CA ALA A 366 19.13 0.98 26.82
C ALA A 366 17.98 0.98 27.87
N PRO A 367 17.02 0.04 27.79
CA PRO A 367 17.00 -1.11 26.88
C PRO A 367 16.55 -0.72 25.46
N ILE A 368 17.06 -1.46 24.46
CA ILE A 368 16.69 -1.31 23.03
C ILE A 368 16.21 -2.68 22.55
N GLN A 369 15.11 -2.72 21.84
CA GLN A 369 14.59 -3.94 21.23
C GLN A 369 14.99 -4.01 19.75
N LYS A 370 15.29 -5.21 19.26
CA LYS A 370 15.46 -5.48 17.84
C LYS A 370 14.20 -5.04 17.07
N GLY A 371 14.37 -4.31 15.99
CA GLY A 371 13.26 -3.74 15.21
C GLY A 371 12.75 -2.39 15.73
N GLN A 372 13.24 -1.89 16.88
CA GLN A 372 12.89 -0.56 17.37
C GLN A 372 13.46 0.52 16.45
N VAL A 373 12.61 1.46 16.01
CA VAL A 373 13.04 2.62 15.21
C VAL A 373 13.81 3.59 16.11
N LEU A 374 15.05 3.90 15.73
CA LEU A 374 15.96 4.75 16.52
C LEU A 374 16.44 5.99 15.77
N ALA A 375 16.32 5.99 14.43
CA ALA A 375 16.79 7.06 13.58
C ALA A 375 16.07 7.01 12.22
N LYS A 376 16.42 7.90 11.31
CA LYS A 376 15.92 7.93 9.94
C LYS A 376 16.98 8.41 8.94
N VAL A 377 16.78 8.08 7.66
CA VAL A 377 17.52 8.66 6.54
C VAL A 377 16.55 9.56 5.77
N LEU A 378 16.97 10.78 5.49
CA LEU A 378 16.25 11.69 4.61
C LEU A 378 16.74 11.48 3.18
N ILE A 379 15.83 11.13 2.29
CA ILE A 379 16.09 11.09 0.86
C ILE A 379 15.73 12.46 0.29
N GLN A 380 16.73 13.13 -0.30
CA GLN A 380 16.56 14.46 -0.86
C GLN A 380 16.73 14.45 -2.36
N LYS A 381 15.95 15.27 -3.04
CA LYS A 381 16.06 15.63 -4.45
C LYS A 381 16.25 17.15 -4.53
N GLU A 382 17.34 17.60 -5.13
CA GLU A 382 17.69 19.05 -5.20
C GLU A 382 17.70 19.73 -3.81
N GLY A 383 18.19 19.04 -2.77
CA GLY A 383 18.23 19.54 -1.40
C GLY A 383 16.88 19.51 -0.65
N LYS A 384 15.77 19.18 -1.31
CA LYS A 384 14.47 19.07 -0.69
C LYS A 384 14.17 17.62 -0.28
N THR A 385 13.82 17.40 0.99
CA THR A 385 13.41 16.07 1.47
C THR A 385 12.10 15.65 0.82
N ILE A 386 12.12 14.49 0.16
CA ILE A 386 10.98 13.91 -0.55
C ILE A 386 10.49 12.59 0.07
N LYS A 387 11.37 11.88 0.78
CA LYS A 387 11.03 10.64 1.49
C LYS A 387 11.89 10.50 2.74
N GLU A 388 11.32 9.89 3.78
CA GLU A 388 12.02 9.48 4.99
C GLU A 388 12.01 7.96 5.07
N VAL A 389 13.16 7.36 5.37
CA VAL A 389 13.32 5.91 5.57
C VAL A 389 13.73 5.67 7.02
N ASN A 390 12.92 4.92 7.76
CA ASN A 390 13.22 4.59 9.15
C ASN A 390 14.41 3.65 9.28
N LEU A 391 15.22 3.88 10.32
CA LEU A 391 16.34 3.04 10.72
C LEU A 391 16.00 2.32 12.03
N PHE A 392 16.04 1.00 12.02
CA PHE A 392 15.71 0.17 13.17
C PHE A 392 16.94 -0.58 13.72
N ALA A 393 16.93 -0.85 15.02
CA ALA A 393 17.97 -1.64 15.69
C ALA A 393 18.03 -3.08 15.14
N GLN A 394 19.24 -3.54 14.80
CA GLN A 394 19.44 -4.90 14.27
C GLN A 394 19.47 -5.97 15.38
N ILE A 395 19.75 -5.58 16.62
CA ILE A 395 19.88 -6.47 17.79
C ILE A 395 19.23 -5.85 19.03
N ASP A 396 18.95 -6.69 20.02
CA ASP A 396 18.55 -6.26 21.36
C ASP A 396 19.76 -5.74 22.14
N VAL A 397 19.58 -4.64 22.91
CA VAL A 397 20.57 -4.17 23.88
C VAL A 397 19.92 -4.07 25.25
N GLN A 398 20.29 -5.00 26.13
CA GLN A 398 19.80 -5.01 27.51
C GLN A 398 20.42 -3.87 28.32
N LYS A 399 19.69 -3.40 29.34
CA LYS A 399 20.19 -2.39 30.28
C LYS A 399 21.37 -3.00 31.08
N SER A 400 22.45 -2.24 31.25
CA SER A 400 23.52 -2.59 32.16
C SER A 400 23.06 -2.39 33.60
N LEU A 401 23.33 -3.38 34.43
CA LEU A 401 23.12 -3.30 35.89
C LEU A 401 24.24 -2.52 36.58
N ILE A 402 25.38 -2.34 35.90
CA ILE A 402 26.54 -1.64 36.43
C ILE A 402 26.29 -0.13 36.32
N PRO A 403 26.26 0.63 37.43
CA PRO A 403 26.15 2.07 37.38
C PRO A 403 27.32 2.68 36.59
N PRO A 404 27.14 3.87 35.97
CA PRO A 404 28.25 4.59 35.33
C PRO A 404 29.42 4.76 36.32
N TRP A 405 30.66 4.58 35.85
CA TRP A 405 31.86 4.62 36.64
C TRP A 405 31.97 5.83 37.61
N PRO A 406 31.50 7.06 37.29
CA PRO A 406 31.53 8.17 38.25
C PRO A 406 30.65 7.91 39.48
N ILE A 407 29.52 7.21 39.32
CA ILE A 407 28.62 6.83 40.43
C ILE A 407 29.29 5.75 41.29
N LEU A 408 29.97 4.78 40.65
CA LEU A 408 30.73 3.74 41.37
C LEU A 408 31.87 4.34 42.19
N VAL A 409 32.64 5.23 41.57
CA VAL A 409 33.75 5.95 42.27
C VAL A 409 33.19 6.82 43.39
N GLY A 410 32.14 7.58 43.16
CA GLY A 410 31.49 8.38 44.19
C GLY A 410 30.94 7.52 45.35
N GLY A 411 30.33 6.38 45.02
CA GLY A 411 29.85 5.44 46.03
C GLY A 411 30.99 4.83 46.87
N ILE A 412 32.10 4.44 46.22
CA ILE A 412 33.30 3.91 46.92
C ILE A 412 33.91 4.99 47.80
N LEU A 413 34.09 6.22 47.28
CA LEU A 413 34.61 7.33 48.08
C LEU A 413 33.70 7.68 49.26
N GLY A 414 32.40 7.67 49.07
CA GLY A 414 31.41 7.87 50.14
C GLY A 414 31.50 6.77 51.19
N LEU A 415 31.66 5.51 50.79
CA LEU A 415 31.84 4.36 51.71
C LEU A 415 33.15 4.49 52.52
N VAL A 416 34.26 4.84 51.87
CA VAL A 416 35.55 5.09 52.49
C VAL A 416 35.45 6.22 53.50
N LEU A 417 34.78 7.32 53.16
CA LEU A 417 34.55 8.46 54.03
C LEU A 417 33.73 8.06 55.27
N LEU A 418 32.67 7.28 55.10
CA LEU A 418 31.85 6.78 56.21
C LEU A 418 32.66 5.84 57.12
N CYS A 419 33.51 4.97 56.55
CA CYS A 419 34.44 4.13 57.33
C CYS A 419 35.42 4.98 58.18
N VAL A 420 36.00 6.01 57.55
CA VAL A 420 36.94 6.93 58.29
C VAL A 420 36.24 7.66 59.41
N ILE A 421 35.04 8.19 59.18
CA ILE A 421 34.22 8.85 60.21
C ILE A 421 33.86 7.86 61.32
N GLY A 422 33.43 6.64 60.99
CA GLY A 422 33.13 5.60 61.95
C GLY A 422 34.35 5.26 62.85
N LEU A 423 35.54 5.06 62.25
CA LEU A 423 36.77 4.83 62.97
C LEU A 423 37.16 6.01 63.85
N TRP A 424 36.91 7.23 63.43
CA TRP A 424 37.18 8.45 64.20
C TRP A 424 36.27 8.52 65.45
N PHE A 425 34.99 8.18 65.35
CA PHE A 425 34.06 8.10 66.47
C PHE A 425 34.42 7.00 67.48
N PHE A 426 34.83 5.83 67.02
CA PHE A 426 35.26 4.70 67.87
C PHE A 426 36.58 4.99 68.60
N ARG A 427 37.44 5.84 68.08
CA ARG A 427 38.71 6.25 68.70
C ARG A 427 38.59 7.37 69.71
N ARG A 428 37.40 7.96 69.93
CA ARG A 428 37.20 8.97 70.96
C ARG A 428 37.23 8.33 72.33
N PRO A 429 38.15 8.73 73.25
CA PRO A 429 38.18 8.18 74.58
C PRO A 429 36.90 8.58 75.34
N PRO A 430 36.39 7.71 76.23
CA PRO A 430 35.20 8.00 77.01
C PRO A 430 35.45 9.27 77.85
N ARG A 431 34.57 10.27 77.73
CA ARG A 431 34.59 11.46 78.57
C ARG A 431 34.43 11.00 80.02
N ARG A 432 35.48 11.19 80.82
CA ARG A 432 35.44 11.05 82.27
C ARG A 432 34.36 12.05 82.77
N LYS A 433 33.31 11.52 83.39
CA LYS A 433 32.39 12.35 84.20
C LYS A 433 33.17 12.75 85.45
N LEU A 434 33.32 14.05 85.63
CA LEU A 434 33.64 14.66 86.89
C LEU A 434 32.44 14.65 87.83
#